data_9e424f516d13caef914996d1bc149f7b
#
_entry.id   9e424f516d13caef914996d1bc149f7b
#
_cell.length_a   1.000
_cell.length_b   1.000
_cell.length_c   1.000
_cell.angle_alpha   90.00
_cell.angle_beta   90.00
_cell.angle_gamma   90.00
#
_symmetry.space_group_name_H-M   'P 1'
#
loop_
_entity.id
_entity.type
_entity.pdbx_description
1 polymer ?
#
loop_
_entity_poly.entity_id
_entity_poly.type
_entity_poly.pdbx_seq_one_letter_code
_entity_poly.pdbx_strand_id
1 'polypeptide(L)'
;MLRIGVFSKLSRISIRMLRHYDEIGLLIPKSTDNFTSYRYYSEEQLSTAGRITALKDMGFTLSTIGEILKSYDNPRAFAEFLSVKRAEVQAESEEVNRRLLLLDTAIERLRKDETAMNYNVTIKALQERYVASVRQVIPAYEQEGILWDILKRETAGMNMQIADPCYGMAVFHDEGHKESDVDVEIQESVIGSYDNTDHVVFKMVPAVEFASAVIKGSYEQLTSVHRAVAQWVRDNGYEFNGATFCIYHVSPAQTQNPDELVTEVCYPVKKK
;
A
#
# COMPACT_ATOMS: atom_id res chain seq x y z
N MET A 1 -57.58 2.51 -2.30
CA MET A 1 -57.04 1.20 -1.88
C MET A 1 -56.67 0.41 -3.12
N LEU A 2 -55.42 0.00 -3.22
CA LEU A 2 -54.85 -0.68 -4.37
C LEU A 2 -54.58 -2.14 -4.02
N ARG A 3 -55.00 -3.09 -4.85
CA ARG A 3 -54.62 -4.49 -4.71
C ARG A 3 -53.11 -4.62 -4.90
N ILE A 4 -52.45 -5.57 -4.23
CA ILE A 4 -51.01 -5.80 -4.28
C ILE A 4 -50.43 -5.81 -5.71
N GLY A 5 -51.15 -6.37 -6.69
CA GLY A 5 -50.71 -6.38 -8.10
C GLY A 5 -50.68 -5.00 -8.74
N VAL A 6 -51.65 -4.14 -8.41
CA VAL A 6 -51.69 -2.75 -8.89
C VAL A 6 -50.62 -1.93 -8.19
N PHE A 7 -50.49 -2.08 -6.86
CA PHE A 7 -49.46 -1.43 -6.07
C PHE A 7 -48.04 -1.80 -6.53
N SER A 8 -47.83 -3.07 -6.84
CA SER A 8 -46.58 -3.57 -7.41
C SER A 8 -46.21 -2.86 -8.71
N LYS A 9 -47.16 -2.69 -9.62
CA LYS A 9 -46.94 -1.98 -10.89
C LYS A 9 -46.58 -0.51 -10.68
N LEU A 10 -47.29 0.17 -9.78
CA LEU A 10 -47.11 1.60 -9.51
C LEU A 10 -45.77 1.87 -8.72
N SER A 11 -45.46 1.03 -7.74
CA SER A 11 -44.25 1.17 -6.92
C SER A 11 -42.99 0.60 -7.59
N ARG A 12 -43.14 -0.18 -8.66
CA ARG A 12 -42.07 -0.96 -9.32
C ARG A 12 -41.38 -1.97 -8.39
N ILE A 13 -42.07 -2.39 -7.32
CA ILE A 13 -41.61 -3.41 -6.38
C ILE A 13 -42.37 -4.71 -6.71
N SER A 14 -41.65 -5.82 -6.83
CA SER A 14 -42.27 -7.11 -7.13
C SER A 14 -43.24 -7.55 -6.02
N ILE A 15 -44.28 -8.29 -6.37
CA ILE A 15 -45.24 -8.84 -5.40
C ILE A 15 -44.52 -9.68 -4.32
N ARG A 16 -43.49 -10.42 -4.71
CA ARG A 16 -42.66 -11.19 -3.77
C ARG A 16 -41.99 -10.28 -2.75
N MET A 17 -41.39 -9.17 -3.19
CA MET A 17 -40.75 -8.22 -2.28
C MET A 17 -41.75 -7.48 -1.39
N LEU A 18 -42.93 -7.14 -1.91
CA LEU A 18 -44.00 -6.54 -1.09
C LEU A 18 -44.49 -7.48 0.02
N ARG A 19 -44.58 -8.79 -0.25
CA ARG A 19 -44.89 -9.78 0.78
C ARG A 19 -43.78 -9.88 1.80
N HIS A 20 -42.54 -9.89 1.35
CA HIS A 20 -41.37 -9.89 2.26
C HIS A 20 -41.33 -8.62 3.12
N TYR A 21 -41.61 -7.44 2.56
CA TYR A 21 -41.67 -6.20 3.34
C TYR A 21 -42.79 -6.21 4.37
N ASP A 22 -43.92 -6.85 4.09
CA ASP A 22 -44.98 -7.08 5.06
C ASP A 22 -44.54 -8.03 6.17
N GLU A 23 -43.92 -9.17 5.83
CA GLU A 23 -43.39 -10.17 6.78
C GLU A 23 -42.41 -9.59 7.77
N ILE A 24 -41.50 -8.71 7.31
CA ILE A 24 -40.49 -8.06 8.17
C ILE A 24 -40.96 -6.74 8.79
N GLY A 25 -42.22 -6.34 8.57
CA GLY A 25 -42.79 -5.12 9.11
C GLY A 25 -42.29 -3.82 8.48
N LEU A 26 -41.61 -3.88 7.33
CA LEU A 26 -41.05 -2.71 6.64
C LEU A 26 -42.12 -1.90 5.86
N LEU A 27 -43.06 -2.58 5.21
CA LEU A 27 -44.20 -1.97 4.51
C LEU A 27 -45.41 -2.86 4.66
N ILE A 28 -46.17 -2.62 5.73
CA ILE A 28 -47.39 -3.38 6.07
C ILE A 28 -48.55 -2.91 5.21
N PRO A 29 -49.35 -3.80 4.58
CA PRO A 29 -50.53 -3.42 3.83
C PRO A 29 -51.54 -2.73 4.75
N LYS A 30 -52.28 -1.76 4.21
CA LYS A 30 -53.31 -1.03 4.96
C LYS A 30 -54.42 -1.98 5.46
N SER A 31 -54.73 -3.03 4.69
CA SER A 31 -55.65 -4.11 5.08
C SER A 31 -55.33 -5.40 4.33
N THR A 32 -55.63 -6.53 4.99
CA THR A 32 -55.61 -7.86 4.38
C THR A 32 -57.00 -8.45 4.50
N ASP A 33 -57.54 -8.98 3.40
CA ASP A 33 -58.82 -9.67 3.39
C ASP A 33 -58.68 -11.00 4.12
N ASN A 34 -59.53 -11.20 5.15
CA ASN A 34 -59.48 -12.37 6.02
C ASN A 34 -59.88 -13.70 5.35
N PHE A 35 -60.64 -13.64 4.22
CA PHE A 35 -61.14 -14.82 3.50
C PHE A 35 -60.22 -15.22 2.36
N THR A 36 -59.70 -14.22 1.62
CA THR A 36 -58.91 -14.43 0.41
C THR A 36 -57.43 -14.21 0.63
N SER A 37 -57.00 -13.70 1.79
CA SER A 37 -55.65 -13.28 2.11
C SER A 37 -55.07 -12.23 1.12
N TYR A 38 -55.92 -11.53 0.39
CA TYR A 38 -55.49 -10.47 -0.50
C TYR A 38 -55.07 -9.23 0.28
N ARG A 39 -53.88 -8.70 -0.06
CA ARG A 39 -53.29 -7.49 0.54
C ARG A 39 -53.70 -6.25 -0.24
N TYR A 40 -54.10 -5.20 0.48
CA TYR A 40 -54.47 -3.91 -0.05
C TYR A 40 -53.62 -2.82 0.56
N TYR A 41 -53.10 -1.94 -0.30
CA TYR A 41 -52.24 -0.81 0.07
C TYR A 41 -53.01 0.51 -0.21
N SER A 42 -52.67 1.58 0.55
CA SER A 42 -53.17 2.91 0.22
C SER A 42 -52.26 3.58 -0.83
N GLU A 43 -52.79 4.60 -1.51
CA GLU A 43 -52.01 5.41 -2.46
C GLU A 43 -50.87 6.18 -1.76
N GLU A 44 -51.11 6.60 -0.53
CA GLU A 44 -50.09 7.27 0.31
C GLU A 44 -48.85 6.38 0.57
N GLN A 45 -49.03 5.06 0.65
CA GLN A 45 -47.93 4.11 0.81
C GLN A 45 -47.01 4.03 -0.40
N LEU A 46 -47.40 4.59 -1.56
CA LEU A 46 -46.50 4.70 -2.71
C LEU A 46 -45.27 5.57 -2.41
N SER A 47 -45.45 6.63 -1.61
CA SER A 47 -44.31 7.48 -1.20
C SER A 47 -43.33 6.72 -0.30
N THR A 48 -43.85 5.92 0.63
CA THR A 48 -43.02 5.06 1.48
C THR A 48 -42.31 3.99 0.66
N ALA A 49 -42.98 3.36 -0.28
CA ALA A 49 -42.38 2.42 -1.21
C ALA A 49 -41.24 3.05 -2.04
N GLY A 50 -41.44 4.29 -2.51
CA GLY A 50 -40.43 5.05 -3.22
C GLY A 50 -39.18 5.35 -2.34
N ARG A 51 -39.42 5.72 -1.07
CA ARG A 51 -38.32 5.93 -0.10
C ARG A 51 -37.51 4.64 0.14
N ILE A 52 -38.21 3.50 0.32
CA ILE A 52 -37.53 2.19 0.49
C ILE A 52 -36.64 1.89 -0.73
N THR A 53 -37.18 2.09 -1.94
CA THR A 53 -36.41 1.84 -3.16
C THR A 53 -35.18 2.75 -3.25
N ALA A 54 -35.34 4.04 -3.03
CA ALA A 54 -34.23 4.99 -3.07
C ALA A 54 -33.11 4.65 -2.04
N LEU A 55 -33.50 4.31 -0.82
CA LEU A 55 -32.53 3.92 0.22
C LEU A 55 -31.82 2.59 -0.12
N LYS A 56 -32.54 1.64 -0.69
CA LYS A 56 -31.97 0.38 -1.16
C LYS A 56 -30.96 0.60 -2.29
N ASP A 57 -31.27 1.48 -3.23
CA ASP A 57 -30.36 1.81 -4.34
C ASP A 57 -29.11 2.54 -3.85
N MET A 58 -29.17 3.23 -2.70
CA MET A 58 -28.00 3.77 -1.99
C MET A 58 -27.20 2.71 -1.22
N GLY A 59 -27.62 1.43 -1.22
CA GLY A 59 -26.94 0.33 -0.58
C GLY A 59 -27.25 0.16 0.92
N PHE A 60 -28.33 0.73 1.45
CA PHE A 60 -28.77 0.43 2.82
C PHE A 60 -29.41 -0.97 2.92
N THR A 61 -29.18 -1.63 4.04
CA THR A 61 -29.86 -2.90 4.35
C THR A 61 -31.33 -2.66 4.70
N LEU A 62 -32.21 -3.66 4.52
CA LEU A 62 -33.63 -3.52 4.85
C LEU A 62 -33.85 -3.21 6.34
N SER A 63 -33.02 -3.71 7.22
CA SER A 63 -33.05 -3.38 8.65
C SER A 63 -32.78 -1.91 8.89
N THR A 64 -31.70 -1.38 8.31
CA THR A 64 -31.33 0.05 8.43
C THR A 64 -32.38 0.95 7.78
N ILE A 65 -32.97 0.52 6.66
CA ILE A 65 -34.09 1.25 6.03
C ILE A 65 -35.27 1.35 6.99
N GLY A 66 -35.60 0.28 7.72
CA GLY A 66 -36.66 0.30 8.75
C GLY A 66 -36.38 1.34 9.85
N GLU A 67 -35.15 1.46 10.28
CA GLU A 67 -34.72 2.48 11.28
C GLU A 67 -34.84 3.91 10.73
N ILE A 68 -34.36 4.12 9.49
CA ILE A 68 -34.43 5.41 8.82
C ILE A 68 -35.90 5.85 8.66
N LEU A 69 -36.80 4.95 8.27
CA LEU A 69 -38.22 5.28 8.09
C LEU A 69 -38.89 5.70 9.39
N LYS A 70 -38.47 5.16 10.56
CA LYS A 70 -39.01 5.57 11.86
C LYS A 70 -38.57 7.00 12.25
N SER A 71 -37.42 7.43 11.77
CA SER A 71 -36.83 8.74 12.05
C SER A 71 -36.82 9.69 10.85
N TYR A 72 -37.56 9.35 9.80
CA TYR A 72 -37.48 10.05 8.51
C TYR A 72 -37.85 11.54 8.58
N ASP A 73 -38.74 11.90 9.51
CA ASP A 73 -39.15 13.30 9.75
C ASP A 73 -38.13 14.09 10.59
N ASN A 74 -37.03 13.46 11.00
CA ASN A 74 -35.90 14.12 11.65
C ASN A 74 -34.75 14.31 10.66
N PRO A 75 -34.58 15.54 10.06
CA PRO A 75 -33.54 15.77 9.05
C PRO A 75 -32.10 15.53 9.54
N ARG A 76 -31.84 15.74 10.83
CA ARG A 76 -30.51 15.51 11.41
C ARG A 76 -30.18 14.02 11.46
N ALA A 77 -31.08 13.20 12.01
CA ALA A 77 -30.88 11.76 12.07
C ALA A 77 -30.74 11.16 10.67
N PHE A 78 -31.55 11.61 9.72
CA PHE A 78 -31.44 11.16 8.33
C PHE A 78 -30.10 11.55 7.68
N ALA A 79 -29.63 12.78 7.90
CA ALA A 79 -28.32 13.24 7.41
C ALA A 79 -27.15 12.43 8.00
N GLU A 80 -27.25 11.98 9.25
CA GLU A 80 -26.24 11.10 9.87
C GLU A 80 -26.17 9.75 9.16
N PHE A 81 -27.30 9.09 8.91
CA PHE A 81 -27.31 7.83 8.13
C PHE A 81 -26.68 7.99 6.76
N LEU A 82 -27.04 9.06 6.03
CA LEU A 82 -26.44 9.34 4.72
C LEU A 82 -24.95 9.60 4.79
N SER A 83 -24.48 10.32 5.82
CA SER A 83 -23.05 10.63 6.02
C SER A 83 -22.25 9.37 6.29
N VAL A 84 -22.74 8.50 7.17
CA VAL A 84 -22.09 7.20 7.47
C VAL A 84 -22.04 6.35 6.19
N LYS A 85 -23.16 6.21 5.47
CA LYS A 85 -23.18 5.41 4.23
C LYS A 85 -22.25 5.95 3.16
N ARG A 86 -22.19 7.28 3.02
CA ARG A 86 -21.23 7.93 2.11
C ARG A 86 -19.78 7.57 2.45
N ALA A 87 -19.42 7.60 3.74
CA ALA A 87 -18.07 7.24 4.19
C ALA A 87 -17.75 5.77 3.90
N GLU A 88 -18.71 4.84 4.13
CA GLU A 88 -18.55 3.42 3.78
C GLU A 88 -18.29 3.23 2.28
N VAL A 89 -19.13 3.82 1.41
CA VAL A 89 -18.99 3.71 -0.04
C VAL A 89 -17.69 4.36 -0.52
N GLN A 90 -17.25 5.45 0.11
CA GLN A 90 -15.98 6.08 -0.19
C GLN A 90 -14.80 5.14 0.13
N ALA A 91 -14.81 4.52 1.31
CA ALA A 91 -13.77 3.56 1.70
C ALA A 91 -13.75 2.32 0.79
N GLU A 92 -14.92 1.80 0.40
CA GLU A 92 -15.03 0.70 -0.58
C GLU A 92 -14.42 1.11 -1.93
N SER A 93 -14.70 2.35 -2.40
CA SER A 93 -14.15 2.88 -3.66
C SER A 93 -12.63 3.00 -3.62
N GLU A 94 -12.07 3.48 -2.52
CA GLU A 94 -10.62 3.59 -2.33
C GLU A 94 -9.96 2.21 -2.35
N GLU A 95 -10.55 1.22 -1.68
CA GLU A 95 -10.07 -0.15 -1.70
C GLU A 95 -10.14 -0.80 -3.10
N VAL A 96 -11.22 -0.55 -3.85
CA VAL A 96 -11.35 -1.02 -5.23
C VAL A 96 -10.28 -0.37 -6.13
N ASN A 97 -10.05 0.94 -5.99
CA ASN A 97 -9.03 1.64 -6.75
C ASN A 97 -7.62 1.13 -6.43
N ARG A 98 -7.33 0.83 -5.16
CA ARG A 98 -6.07 0.20 -4.75
C ARG A 98 -5.88 -1.17 -5.42
N ARG A 99 -6.92 -2.00 -5.48
CA ARG A 99 -6.86 -3.32 -6.16
C ARG A 99 -6.67 -3.18 -7.67
N LEU A 100 -7.31 -2.20 -8.30
CA LEU A 100 -7.12 -1.92 -9.73
C LEU A 100 -5.66 -1.54 -10.01
N LEU A 101 -5.07 -0.66 -9.20
CA LEU A 101 -3.66 -0.29 -9.35
C LEU A 101 -2.72 -1.50 -9.24
N LEU A 102 -2.98 -2.42 -8.29
CA LEU A 102 -2.21 -3.66 -8.17
C LEU A 102 -2.33 -4.56 -9.40
N LEU A 103 -3.54 -4.67 -9.96
CA LEU A 103 -3.78 -5.44 -11.20
C LEU A 103 -3.09 -4.81 -12.40
N ASP A 104 -3.20 -3.50 -12.56
CA ASP A 104 -2.54 -2.77 -13.65
C ASP A 104 -1.02 -2.94 -13.57
N THR A 105 -0.46 -2.81 -12.36
CA THR A 105 0.97 -3.06 -12.11
C THR A 105 1.37 -4.49 -12.48
N ALA A 106 0.55 -5.49 -12.14
CA ALA A 106 0.81 -6.89 -12.49
C ALA A 106 0.75 -7.13 -14.02
N ILE A 107 -0.22 -6.52 -14.69
CA ILE A 107 -0.36 -6.60 -16.16
C ILE A 107 0.86 -5.97 -16.85
N GLU A 108 1.30 -4.79 -16.38
CA GLU A 108 2.49 -4.13 -16.93
C GLU A 108 3.76 -4.96 -16.71
N ARG A 109 3.88 -5.65 -15.57
CA ARG A 109 4.99 -6.59 -15.31
C ARG A 109 4.98 -7.75 -16.28
N LEU A 110 3.83 -8.35 -16.56
CA LEU A 110 3.70 -9.45 -17.53
C LEU A 110 4.06 -9.01 -18.95
N ARG A 111 3.70 -7.78 -19.34
CA ARG A 111 4.08 -7.19 -20.62
C ARG A 111 5.58 -6.91 -20.70
N LYS A 112 6.23 -6.50 -19.59
CA LYS A 112 7.67 -6.24 -19.51
C LYS A 112 8.49 -7.53 -19.40
N ASP A 113 7.95 -8.61 -18.84
CA ASP A 113 8.62 -9.95 -18.81
C ASP A 113 8.76 -10.56 -20.22
N GLU A 114 7.93 -10.17 -21.20
CA GLU A 114 8.14 -10.52 -22.61
C GLU A 114 9.35 -9.77 -23.24
N THR A 115 9.76 -8.65 -22.64
CA THR A 115 11.04 -7.99 -22.94
C THR A 115 11.96 -8.22 -21.74
N ALA A 116 12.60 -9.40 -21.68
CA ALA A 116 13.56 -9.73 -20.65
C ALA A 116 14.55 -8.57 -20.45
N MET A 117 14.37 -7.77 -19.41
CA MET A 117 15.41 -6.85 -18.98
C MET A 117 16.58 -7.70 -18.49
N ASN A 118 17.57 -7.89 -19.36
CA ASN A 118 18.86 -8.48 -18.99
C ASN A 118 19.56 -7.47 -18.06
N TYR A 119 19.33 -7.60 -16.77
CA TYR A 119 20.17 -6.90 -15.79
C TYR A 119 21.60 -7.36 -15.94
N ASN A 120 22.49 -6.43 -16.24
CA ASN A 120 23.91 -6.72 -16.32
C ASN A 120 24.48 -6.91 -14.91
N VAL A 121 24.57 -8.15 -14.46
CA VAL A 121 25.13 -8.49 -13.16
C VAL A 121 26.65 -8.54 -13.30
N THR A 122 27.35 -7.79 -12.44
CA THR A 122 28.81 -7.72 -12.42
C THR A 122 29.35 -7.97 -11.02
N ILE A 123 30.57 -8.55 -10.94
CA ILE A 123 31.32 -8.62 -9.69
C ILE A 123 32.12 -7.33 -9.52
N LYS A 124 32.01 -6.77 -8.33
CA LYS A 124 32.76 -5.58 -7.90
C LYS A 124 33.33 -5.79 -6.51
N ALA A 125 34.26 -4.94 -6.13
CA ALA A 125 34.79 -4.90 -4.78
C ALA A 125 34.85 -3.45 -4.27
N LEU A 126 34.44 -3.24 -3.04
CA LEU A 126 34.74 -2.03 -2.28
C LEU A 126 35.94 -2.33 -1.39
N GLN A 127 36.90 -1.39 -1.39
CA GLN A 127 38.03 -1.45 -0.50
C GLN A 127 37.63 -1.12 0.93
N GLU A 128 38.50 -1.45 1.88
CA GLU A 128 38.33 -0.98 3.26
C GLU A 128 38.19 0.54 3.29
N ARG A 129 37.17 1.02 4.04
CA ARG A 129 36.81 2.43 4.06
C ARG A 129 36.37 2.91 5.44
N TYR A 130 36.72 4.16 5.75
CA TYR A 130 36.23 4.84 6.94
C TYR A 130 34.88 5.49 6.66
N VAL A 131 33.91 5.25 7.51
CA VAL A 131 32.53 5.70 7.28
C VAL A 131 31.96 6.36 8.53
N ALA A 132 31.07 7.33 8.31
CA ALA A 132 30.07 7.75 9.27
C ALA A 132 28.83 6.85 9.09
N SER A 133 28.37 6.25 10.17
CA SER A 133 27.32 5.22 10.14
C SER A 133 26.24 5.48 11.19
N VAL A 134 24.97 5.30 10.81
CA VAL A 134 23.82 5.26 11.72
C VAL A 134 23.08 3.95 11.51
N ARG A 135 22.95 3.14 12.55
CA ARG A 135 22.19 1.88 12.52
C ARG A 135 21.08 1.91 13.55
N GLN A 136 19.85 1.68 13.09
CA GLN A 136 18.67 1.55 13.97
C GLN A 136 17.65 0.61 13.36
N VAL A 137 16.75 0.11 14.20
CA VAL A 137 15.52 -0.52 13.76
C VAL A 137 14.52 0.58 13.42
N ILE A 138 14.08 0.59 12.17
CA ILE A 138 13.09 1.55 11.64
C ILE A 138 11.77 0.85 11.30
N PRO A 139 10.64 1.56 11.29
CA PRO A 139 9.34 0.92 11.10
C PRO A 139 9.17 0.20 9.74
N ALA A 140 9.74 0.75 8.67
CA ALA A 140 9.66 0.20 7.31
C ALA A 140 10.84 0.68 6.44
N TYR A 141 11.15 -0.03 5.36
CA TYR A 141 12.25 0.30 4.43
C TYR A 141 12.11 1.70 3.83
N GLU A 142 10.89 2.16 3.55
CA GLU A 142 10.62 3.48 2.97
C GLU A 142 10.96 4.63 3.92
N GLN A 143 11.15 4.33 5.20
CA GLN A 143 11.47 5.32 6.24
C GLN A 143 12.97 5.46 6.51
N GLU A 144 13.82 4.90 5.67
CA GLU A 144 15.29 5.03 5.74
C GLU A 144 15.76 6.49 5.86
N GLY A 145 14.99 7.44 5.31
CA GLY A 145 15.27 8.88 5.41
C GLY A 145 15.50 9.38 6.84
N ILE A 146 14.88 8.73 7.84
CA ILE A 146 15.07 9.05 9.27
C ILE A 146 16.56 8.94 9.66
N LEU A 147 17.25 7.91 9.17
CA LEU A 147 18.67 7.66 9.50
C LEU A 147 19.58 8.72 8.86
N TRP A 148 19.29 9.10 7.62
CA TRP A 148 19.99 10.17 6.92
C TRP A 148 19.80 11.53 7.58
N ASP A 149 18.62 11.82 8.12
CA ASP A 149 18.36 13.04 8.88
C ASP A 149 19.12 13.06 10.21
N ILE A 150 19.25 11.91 10.90
CA ILE A 150 20.06 11.77 12.11
C ILE A 150 21.52 12.06 11.78
N LEU A 151 22.08 11.40 10.74
CA LEU A 151 23.46 11.59 10.30
C LEU A 151 23.74 13.07 10.04
N LYS A 152 22.92 13.71 9.20
CA LYS A 152 23.06 15.12 8.84
C LYS A 152 22.99 16.05 10.03
N ARG A 153 22.03 15.82 10.93
CA ARG A 153 21.82 16.66 12.11
C ARG A 153 23.01 16.57 13.08
N GLU A 154 23.49 15.37 13.38
CA GLU A 154 24.53 15.18 14.40
C GLU A 154 25.94 15.49 13.90
N THR A 155 26.15 15.47 12.58
CA THR A 155 27.44 15.82 11.99
C THR A 155 27.53 17.25 11.47
N ALA A 156 26.46 18.04 11.53
CA ALA A 156 26.39 19.40 10.96
C ALA A 156 27.51 20.35 11.47
N GLY A 157 27.98 20.17 12.69
CA GLY A 157 29.05 21.00 13.31
C GLY A 157 30.47 20.45 13.15
N MET A 158 30.64 19.26 12.55
CA MET A 158 31.94 18.53 12.55
C MET A 158 32.86 18.88 11.38
N ASN A 159 32.41 19.69 10.41
CA ASN A 159 33.11 19.95 9.14
C ASN A 159 33.60 18.65 8.47
N MET A 160 32.73 17.63 8.49
CA MET A 160 33.02 16.29 7.98
C MET A 160 33.39 16.34 6.49
N GLN A 161 34.53 15.75 6.14
CA GLN A 161 35.02 15.65 4.77
C GLN A 161 34.49 14.36 4.14
N ILE A 162 33.68 14.52 3.11
CA ILE A 162 33.15 13.39 2.33
C ILE A 162 34.27 12.84 1.45
N ALA A 163 34.38 11.52 1.36
CA ALA A 163 35.38 10.88 0.48
C ALA A 163 34.99 11.04 -1.00
N ASP A 164 35.99 10.99 -1.86
CA ASP A 164 35.77 10.96 -3.32
C ASP A 164 36.49 9.70 -3.89
N PRO A 165 35.75 8.74 -4.44
CA PRO A 165 34.27 8.73 -4.61
C PRO A 165 33.53 8.54 -3.28
N CYS A 166 32.42 9.25 -3.13
CA CYS A 166 31.52 9.06 -2.02
C CYS A 166 30.53 7.91 -2.32
N TYR A 167 30.40 7.00 -1.37
CA TYR A 167 29.37 5.97 -1.41
C TYR A 167 28.36 6.22 -0.27
N GLY A 168 27.23 6.82 -0.62
CA GLY A 168 26.05 6.80 0.24
C GLY A 168 25.34 5.46 0.07
N MET A 169 25.20 4.69 1.13
CA MET A 169 24.63 3.36 1.06
C MET A 169 23.75 3.01 2.25
N ALA A 170 22.81 2.09 2.03
CA ALA A 170 22.06 1.43 3.08
C ALA A 170 22.36 -0.06 3.10
N VAL A 171 22.64 -0.58 4.28
CA VAL A 171 22.90 -1.99 4.57
C VAL A 171 21.73 -2.56 5.34
N PHE A 172 21.20 -3.70 4.89
CA PHE A 172 20.04 -4.38 5.47
C PHE A 172 20.51 -5.60 6.25
N HIS A 173 20.46 -5.53 7.59
CA HIS A 173 21.06 -6.51 8.47
C HIS A 173 20.18 -7.71 8.83
N ASP A 174 18.89 -7.63 8.53
CA ASP A 174 17.97 -8.74 8.79
C ASP A 174 18.30 -9.95 7.91
N GLU A 175 18.24 -11.16 8.48
CA GLU A 175 18.47 -12.40 7.72
C GLU A 175 17.38 -12.71 6.70
N GLY A 176 16.20 -12.09 6.85
CA GLY A 176 15.05 -12.26 5.96
C GLY A 176 14.26 -10.98 5.81
N HIS A 177 13.35 -10.98 4.84
CA HIS A 177 12.45 -9.84 4.64
C HIS A 177 11.51 -9.68 5.83
N LYS A 178 11.37 -8.45 6.33
CA LYS A 178 10.43 -8.08 7.38
C LYS A 178 9.40 -7.09 6.85
N GLU A 179 8.19 -7.18 7.35
CA GLU A 179 7.12 -6.22 7.05
C GLU A 179 7.19 -4.96 7.93
N SER A 180 7.86 -5.06 9.09
CA SER A 180 8.07 -3.96 10.04
C SER A 180 9.33 -4.20 10.88
N ASP A 181 9.78 -3.17 11.58
CA ASP A 181 10.90 -3.22 12.52
C ASP A 181 12.19 -3.73 11.85
N VAL A 182 12.53 -3.10 10.72
CA VAL A 182 13.68 -3.47 9.89
C VAL A 182 14.98 -2.89 10.42
N ASP A 183 16.04 -3.70 10.49
CA ASP A 183 17.36 -3.31 10.97
C ASP A 183 18.21 -2.77 9.81
N VAL A 184 18.31 -1.46 9.73
CA VAL A 184 18.96 -0.75 8.63
C VAL A 184 20.13 0.08 9.17
N GLU A 185 21.23 0.04 8.45
CA GLU A 185 22.41 0.87 8.68
C GLU A 185 22.71 1.70 7.43
N ILE A 186 22.72 3.02 7.59
CA ILE A 186 23.24 3.88 6.53
C ILE A 186 24.74 4.15 6.77
N GLN A 187 25.47 4.30 5.66
CA GLN A 187 26.90 4.59 5.69
C GLN A 187 27.22 5.68 4.65
N GLU A 188 28.03 6.63 5.06
CA GLU A 188 28.64 7.64 4.18
C GLU A 188 30.14 7.59 4.32
N SER A 189 30.88 7.44 3.20
CA SER A 189 32.33 7.37 3.21
C SER A 189 32.96 8.74 3.50
N VAL A 190 33.84 8.79 4.50
CA VAL A 190 34.44 10.05 4.97
C VAL A 190 35.96 9.95 5.08
N ILE A 191 36.62 11.12 5.06
CA ILE A 191 38.04 11.27 5.23
C ILE A 191 38.30 12.02 6.55
N GLY A 192 39.28 11.57 7.32
CA GLY A 192 39.65 12.20 8.59
C GLY A 192 39.46 11.27 9.78
N SER A 193 39.34 11.85 10.96
CA SER A 193 39.03 11.14 12.20
C SER A 193 38.05 11.98 13.00
N TYR A 194 36.97 11.39 13.43
CA TYR A 194 35.87 12.05 14.11
C TYR A 194 35.44 11.26 15.34
N ASP A 195 34.99 11.97 16.35
CA ASP A 195 34.43 11.35 17.55
C ASP A 195 32.98 10.90 17.27
N ASN A 196 32.59 9.77 17.87
CA ASN A 196 31.25 9.29 17.81
C ASN A 196 30.29 10.26 18.51
N THR A 197 29.06 10.31 18.01
CA THR A 197 27.95 11.00 18.69
C THR A 197 27.02 10.00 19.37
N ASP A 198 25.83 10.44 19.79
CA ASP A 198 24.83 9.55 20.42
C ASP A 198 24.36 8.45 19.47
N HIS A 199 24.27 8.74 18.15
CA HIS A 199 23.72 7.82 17.17
C HIS A 199 24.66 7.60 15.97
N VAL A 200 25.65 8.47 15.73
CA VAL A 200 26.60 8.33 14.63
C VAL A 200 27.87 7.66 15.13
N VAL A 201 28.24 6.54 14.50
CA VAL A 201 29.46 5.80 14.77
C VAL A 201 30.40 5.94 13.60
N PHE A 202 31.60 6.45 13.86
CA PHE A 202 32.68 6.51 12.86
C PHE A 202 33.55 5.26 12.98
N LYS A 203 33.60 4.46 11.89
CA LYS A 203 34.30 3.16 11.93
C LYS A 203 34.94 2.78 10.60
N MET A 204 35.93 1.91 10.68
CA MET A 204 36.45 1.20 9.50
C MET A 204 35.47 0.07 9.11
N VAL A 205 35.15 -0.01 7.85
CA VAL A 205 34.35 -1.10 7.26
C VAL A 205 35.26 -1.89 6.33
N PRO A 206 35.37 -3.22 6.51
CA PRO A 206 36.29 -4.05 5.74
C PRO A 206 35.95 -4.06 4.25
N ALA A 207 36.94 -4.47 3.44
CA ALA A 207 36.73 -4.71 2.02
C ALA A 207 35.68 -5.80 1.80
N VAL A 208 34.86 -5.65 0.76
CA VAL A 208 33.80 -6.58 0.43
C VAL A 208 33.73 -6.80 -1.08
N GLU A 209 33.67 -8.08 -1.49
CA GLU A 209 33.36 -8.47 -2.87
C GLU A 209 31.86 -8.76 -2.98
N PHE A 210 31.24 -8.27 -4.04
CA PHE A 210 29.79 -8.38 -4.21
C PHE A 210 29.38 -8.48 -5.68
N ALA A 211 28.30 -9.21 -5.92
CA ALA A 211 27.57 -9.19 -7.19
C ALA A 211 26.59 -8.02 -7.15
N SER A 212 26.55 -7.20 -8.20
CA SER A 212 25.65 -6.07 -8.26
C SER A 212 24.94 -5.92 -9.59
N ALA A 213 23.78 -5.29 -9.54
CA ALA A 213 23.05 -4.81 -10.70
C ALA A 213 22.58 -3.38 -10.46
N VAL A 214 22.76 -2.53 -11.48
CA VAL A 214 22.28 -1.14 -11.45
C VAL A 214 20.87 -1.09 -12.02
N ILE A 215 19.97 -0.45 -11.30
CA ILE A 215 18.61 -0.15 -11.75
C ILE A 215 18.44 1.35 -11.93
N LYS A 216 17.66 1.71 -12.94
CA LYS A 216 17.18 3.07 -13.14
C LYS A 216 15.66 3.06 -13.05
N GLY A 217 15.11 4.00 -12.29
CA GLY A 217 13.68 4.10 -12.07
C GLY A 217 13.25 3.52 -10.72
N SER A 218 11.96 3.20 -10.61
CA SER A 218 11.33 2.82 -9.34
C SER A 218 11.85 1.49 -8.77
N TYR A 219 11.76 1.33 -7.46
CA TYR A 219 12.15 0.11 -6.73
C TYR A 219 11.26 -1.11 -6.99
N GLU A 220 10.18 -0.98 -7.75
CA GLU A 220 9.34 -2.11 -8.17
C GLU A 220 10.09 -3.18 -8.96
N GLN A 221 11.21 -2.81 -9.58
CA GLN A 221 12.10 -3.70 -10.33
C GLN A 221 12.90 -4.67 -9.44
N LEU A 222 12.97 -4.43 -8.12
CA LEU A 222 13.84 -5.19 -7.21
C LEU A 222 13.63 -6.70 -7.29
N THR A 223 12.39 -7.18 -7.40
CA THR A 223 12.10 -8.62 -7.51
C THR A 223 12.79 -9.25 -8.73
N SER A 224 12.80 -8.57 -9.86
CA SER A 224 13.46 -9.04 -11.09
C SER A 224 14.99 -8.99 -10.97
N VAL A 225 15.52 -7.96 -10.32
CA VAL A 225 16.96 -7.84 -10.00
C VAL A 225 17.40 -8.96 -9.08
N HIS A 226 16.69 -9.21 -7.99
CA HIS A 226 17.00 -10.31 -7.06
C HIS A 226 17.09 -11.65 -7.77
N ARG A 227 16.14 -11.93 -8.67
CA ARG A 227 16.13 -13.16 -9.50
C ARG A 227 17.35 -13.24 -10.40
N ALA A 228 17.67 -12.15 -11.11
CA ALA A 228 18.81 -12.10 -12.04
C ALA A 228 20.13 -12.31 -11.29
N VAL A 229 20.33 -11.63 -10.16
CA VAL A 229 21.54 -11.79 -9.34
C VAL A 229 21.65 -13.20 -8.76
N ALA A 230 20.55 -13.74 -8.21
CA ALA A 230 20.56 -15.10 -7.65
C ALA A 230 20.89 -16.16 -8.70
N GLN A 231 20.38 -16.02 -9.92
CA GLN A 231 20.71 -16.89 -11.02
C GLN A 231 22.19 -16.76 -11.40
N TRP A 232 22.68 -15.52 -11.55
CA TRP A 232 24.06 -15.25 -11.92
C TRP A 232 25.06 -15.82 -10.88
N VAL A 233 24.80 -15.59 -9.57
CA VAL A 233 25.63 -16.11 -8.46
C VAL A 233 25.74 -17.63 -8.53
N ARG A 234 24.62 -18.32 -8.74
CA ARG A 234 24.58 -19.78 -8.88
C ARG A 234 25.37 -20.25 -10.10
N ASP A 235 25.17 -19.62 -11.26
CA ASP A 235 25.73 -20.06 -12.55
C ASP A 235 27.25 -19.79 -12.64
N ASN A 236 27.77 -18.84 -11.81
CA ASN A 236 29.18 -18.48 -11.80
C ASN A 236 29.98 -19.04 -10.59
N GLY A 237 29.38 -19.93 -9.80
CA GLY A 237 30.07 -20.64 -8.72
C GLY A 237 30.35 -19.79 -7.50
N TYR A 238 29.50 -18.80 -7.22
CA TYR A 238 29.52 -18.01 -6.00
C TYR A 238 28.46 -18.45 -5.02
N GLU A 239 28.57 -18.00 -3.78
CA GLU A 239 27.51 -18.06 -2.75
C GLU A 239 27.39 -16.71 -2.06
N PHE A 240 26.20 -16.39 -1.55
CA PHE A 240 25.95 -15.17 -0.79
C PHE A 240 26.72 -15.19 0.53
N ASN A 241 27.29 -14.04 0.90
CA ASN A 241 28.20 -13.94 2.05
C ASN A 241 28.07 -12.61 2.78
N GLY A 242 26.91 -12.33 3.36
CA GLY A 242 26.70 -11.15 4.19
C GLY A 242 25.39 -10.41 3.88
N ALA A 243 25.20 -9.30 4.58
CA ALA A 243 24.04 -8.45 4.46
C ALA A 243 24.00 -7.74 3.10
N THR A 244 22.84 -7.71 2.46
CA THR A 244 22.63 -6.97 1.21
C THR A 244 22.71 -5.48 1.47
N PHE A 245 23.13 -4.72 0.46
CA PHE A 245 23.18 -3.26 0.56
C PHE A 245 22.85 -2.60 -0.78
N CYS A 246 22.42 -1.35 -0.70
CA CYS A 246 22.19 -0.49 -1.85
C CYS A 246 23.16 0.67 -1.86
N ILE A 247 23.72 1.01 -3.04
CA ILE A 247 24.47 2.24 -3.27
C ILE A 247 23.59 3.19 -4.06
N TYR A 248 23.40 4.40 -3.57
CA TYR A 248 22.56 5.41 -4.20
C TYR A 248 23.41 6.34 -5.08
N HIS A 249 23.33 6.15 -6.40
CA HIS A 249 23.98 7.04 -7.37
C HIS A 249 23.16 8.28 -7.63
N VAL A 250 21.81 8.14 -7.70
CA VAL A 250 20.84 9.24 -7.70
C VAL A 250 19.76 8.85 -6.70
N SER A 251 19.74 9.55 -5.57
CA SER A 251 18.87 9.25 -4.43
C SER A 251 17.59 10.07 -4.42
N PRO A 252 16.56 9.69 -3.62
CA PRO A 252 15.37 10.49 -3.39
C PRO A 252 15.64 11.90 -2.80
N ALA A 253 16.81 12.12 -2.23
CA ALA A 253 17.23 13.45 -1.75
C ALA A 253 17.62 14.39 -2.90
N GLN A 254 17.98 13.85 -4.08
CA GLN A 254 18.42 14.60 -5.25
C GLN A 254 17.31 14.81 -6.28
N THR A 255 16.34 13.90 -6.35
CA THR A 255 15.19 14.01 -7.27
C THR A 255 13.92 13.44 -6.63
N GLN A 256 12.79 14.06 -6.97
CA GLN A 256 11.46 13.56 -6.61
C GLN A 256 10.83 12.72 -7.74
N ASN A 257 11.48 12.65 -8.91
CA ASN A 257 11.00 11.84 -10.03
C ASN A 257 11.54 10.41 -9.90
N PRO A 258 10.67 9.42 -9.66
CA PRO A 258 11.10 8.02 -9.49
C PRO A 258 11.88 7.48 -10.71
N ASP A 259 11.61 7.96 -11.92
CA ASP A 259 12.26 7.48 -13.15
C ASP A 259 13.74 7.94 -13.27
N GLU A 260 14.15 8.90 -12.45
CA GLU A 260 15.52 9.42 -12.43
C GLU A 260 16.39 8.74 -11.37
N LEU A 261 15.80 7.97 -10.47
CA LEU A 261 16.55 7.25 -9.44
C LEU A 261 17.54 6.27 -10.10
N VAL A 262 18.74 6.21 -9.54
CA VAL A 262 19.76 5.24 -9.96
C VAL A 262 20.32 4.58 -8.72
N THR A 263 19.99 3.31 -8.56
CA THR A 263 20.40 2.52 -7.40
C THR A 263 21.14 1.28 -7.83
N GLU A 264 22.27 1.01 -7.22
CA GLU A 264 22.99 -0.25 -7.38
C GLU A 264 22.64 -1.17 -6.22
N VAL A 265 22.06 -2.32 -6.54
CA VAL A 265 21.69 -3.33 -5.55
C VAL A 265 22.83 -4.33 -5.46
N CYS A 266 23.38 -4.51 -4.27
CA CYS A 266 24.64 -5.20 -4.02
C CYS A 266 24.43 -6.39 -3.08
N TYR A 267 25.01 -7.51 -3.44
CA TYR A 267 24.94 -8.77 -2.71
C TYR A 267 26.36 -9.25 -2.42
N PRO A 268 26.83 -9.18 -1.18
CA PRO A 268 28.11 -9.76 -0.82
C PRO A 268 28.19 -11.23 -1.20
N VAL A 269 29.29 -11.62 -1.84
CA VAL A 269 29.51 -12.98 -2.32
C VAL A 269 30.93 -13.44 -2.02
N LYS A 270 31.10 -14.76 -1.99
CA LYS A 270 32.39 -15.42 -2.01
C LYS A 270 32.39 -16.60 -3.00
N LYS A 271 33.52 -16.96 -3.54
CA LYS A 271 33.69 -18.17 -4.33
C LYS A 271 33.40 -19.42 -3.49
N LYS A 272 32.74 -20.41 -4.07
CA LYS A 272 32.57 -21.75 -3.49
C LYS A 272 33.87 -22.49 -3.46
#